data_fbc2703cb88a08d6431fb9db7c0cfb75
#
_entry.id   fbc2703cb88a08d6431fb9db7c0cfb75
#
_cell.length_a   1.000
_cell.length_b   1.000
_cell.length_c   1.000
_cell.angle_alpha   90.00
_cell.angle_beta   90.00
_cell.angle_gamma   90.00
#
_symmetry.space_group_name_H-M   'P 1'
#
loop_
_entity.id
_entity.type
_entity.pdbx_description
1 polymer ?
#
loop_
_entity_poly.entity_id
_entity_poly.type
_entity_poly.pdbx_seq_one_letter_code
_entity_poly.pdbx_strand_id
1 'polypeptide(L)'
;MSHFSKIKNGSKVHISVDTLMHRNGILPEQLDDALRLVRENHLKLGGFYTHFRASDEIGSDFFVQRENWRNFKISAQKKCKNLGFNVVFHSCNSAAIERSEEFSDDFARVGMAQFGYFQFSEILGLKPVLSLYADRISSRLLKKGERVGYGGVFEAPCDILISTYDLGYGDGLLRYNGKGDLRLGNNEKILGKMSMDSFASKDAGERVCVFDDARVWARFFNTIEYEILVKLSANIKRTVK
;
A
#
# COMPACT_ATOMS: atom_id res chain seq x y z
N MET A 1 -4.87 26.48 2.13
CA MET A 1 -4.08 27.49 1.41
C MET A 1 -2.95 28.14 2.22
N SER A 2 -2.89 27.98 3.53
CA SER A 2 -1.86 28.56 4.43
C SER A 2 -0.40 28.07 4.21
N HIS A 3 -0.17 27.09 3.33
CA HIS A 3 1.16 26.51 3.15
C HIS A 3 1.96 27.08 1.96
N PHE A 4 1.32 27.84 1.07
CA PHE A 4 2.01 28.38 -0.12
C PHE A 4 3.21 29.27 0.24
N SER A 5 3.06 30.12 1.26
CA SER A 5 4.13 31.02 1.73
C SER A 5 5.33 30.31 2.40
N LYS A 6 5.17 29.02 2.76
CA LYS A 6 6.23 28.20 3.35
C LYS A 6 7.07 27.46 2.30
N ILE A 7 6.63 27.46 1.05
CA ILE A 7 7.32 26.77 -0.05
C ILE A 7 8.43 27.67 -0.58
N LYS A 8 9.62 27.09 -0.81
CA LYS A 8 10.75 27.81 -1.36
C LYS A 8 10.37 28.44 -2.72
N ASN A 9 10.69 29.71 -2.88
CA ASN A 9 10.49 30.46 -4.13
C ASN A 9 11.13 29.73 -5.33
N GLY A 10 10.44 29.71 -6.45
CA GLY A 10 10.83 29.01 -7.69
C GLY A 10 10.56 27.51 -7.70
N SER A 11 10.05 26.92 -6.60
CA SER A 11 9.68 25.49 -6.57
C SER A 11 8.55 25.19 -7.54
N LYS A 12 8.66 24.03 -8.23
CA LYS A 12 7.55 23.48 -9.03
C LYS A 12 6.58 22.73 -8.13
N VAL A 13 5.30 23.06 -8.22
CA VAL A 13 4.26 22.50 -7.36
C VAL A 13 3.12 21.93 -8.18
N HIS A 14 2.49 20.87 -7.66
CA HIS A 14 1.20 20.37 -8.13
C HIS A 14 0.16 20.61 -7.05
N ILE A 15 -1.00 21.13 -7.43
CA ILE A 15 -2.07 21.47 -6.51
C ILE A 15 -3.03 20.26 -6.41
N SER A 16 -3.26 19.80 -5.18
CA SER A 16 -4.31 18.83 -4.89
C SER A 16 -5.67 19.50 -4.97
N VAL A 17 -6.64 18.83 -5.60
CA VAL A 17 -8.03 19.28 -5.70
C VAL A 17 -8.92 18.25 -5.03
N ASP A 18 -9.75 18.69 -4.12
CA ASP A 18 -10.78 17.85 -3.52
C ASP A 18 -11.98 17.77 -4.45
N THR A 19 -12.18 16.59 -5.00
CA THR A 19 -13.29 16.31 -5.93
C THR A 19 -14.33 15.37 -5.34
N LEU A 20 -14.20 14.99 -4.07
CA LEU A 20 -15.15 14.21 -3.25
C LEU A 20 -14.48 13.44 -2.09
N MET A 21 -13.16 13.44 -2.00
CA MET A 21 -12.48 12.66 -0.96
C MET A 21 -12.59 13.30 0.43
N HIS A 22 -12.76 14.63 0.51
CA HIS A 22 -12.89 15.41 1.73
C HIS A 22 -11.75 15.19 2.75
N ARG A 23 -10.51 15.09 2.23
CA ARG A 23 -9.31 14.88 3.02
C ARG A 23 -8.29 16.00 2.88
N ASN A 24 -7.86 16.27 1.67
CA ASN A 24 -6.85 17.28 1.34
C ASN A 24 -7.15 17.89 -0.02
N GLY A 25 -6.66 19.11 -0.23
CA GLY A 25 -6.78 19.80 -1.50
C GLY A 25 -7.57 21.09 -1.39
N ILE A 26 -7.55 21.88 -2.47
CA ILE A 26 -8.44 23.01 -2.64
C ILE A 26 -9.79 22.51 -3.12
N LEU A 27 -10.85 23.24 -2.82
CA LEU A 27 -12.15 23.03 -3.47
C LEU A 27 -12.09 23.60 -4.89
N PRO A 28 -12.87 23.05 -5.85
CA PRO A 28 -12.89 23.54 -7.24
C PRO A 28 -13.12 25.06 -7.39
N GLU A 29 -13.96 25.63 -6.56
CA GLU A 29 -14.26 27.07 -6.52
C GLU A 29 -13.10 27.95 -6.02
N GLN A 30 -12.11 27.36 -5.34
CA GLN A 30 -10.94 28.05 -4.84
C GLN A 30 -9.80 28.14 -5.87
N LEU A 31 -10.04 27.74 -7.13
CA LEU A 31 -9.02 27.71 -8.17
C LEU A 31 -8.37 29.07 -8.40
N ASP A 32 -9.15 30.15 -8.46
CA ASP A 32 -8.62 31.49 -8.72
C ASP A 32 -7.69 31.98 -7.60
N ASP A 33 -8.08 31.74 -6.36
CA ASP A 33 -7.25 32.06 -5.20
C ASP A 33 -5.95 31.24 -5.20
N ALA A 34 -6.02 29.95 -5.55
CA ALA A 34 -4.82 29.12 -5.64
C ALA A 34 -3.87 29.60 -6.73
N LEU A 35 -4.38 29.98 -7.91
CA LEU A 35 -3.56 30.52 -8.99
C LEU A 35 -2.93 31.87 -8.62
N ARG A 36 -3.68 32.74 -7.92
CA ARG A 36 -3.15 34.00 -7.37
C ARG A 36 -2.02 33.72 -6.39
N LEU A 37 -2.20 32.82 -5.42
CA LEU A 37 -1.18 32.47 -4.43
C LEU A 37 0.08 31.85 -5.06
N VAL A 38 -0.04 31.05 -6.11
CA VAL A 38 1.11 30.53 -6.87
C VAL A 38 1.96 31.70 -7.42
N ARG A 39 1.33 32.74 -7.97
CA ARG A 39 2.03 33.91 -8.51
C ARG A 39 2.66 34.76 -7.40
N GLU A 40 1.90 35.10 -6.37
CA GLU A 40 2.34 35.93 -5.24
C GLU A 40 3.54 35.31 -4.52
N ASN A 41 3.61 33.97 -4.46
CA ASN A 41 4.74 33.25 -3.84
C ASN A 41 5.80 32.82 -4.86
N HIS A 42 5.76 33.32 -6.07
CA HIS A 42 6.75 33.04 -7.13
C HIS A 42 6.97 31.54 -7.37
N LEU A 43 5.92 30.72 -7.27
CA LEU A 43 5.98 29.29 -7.50
C LEU A 43 5.78 28.96 -8.99
N LYS A 44 6.27 27.81 -9.42
CA LYS A 44 6.04 27.26 -10.76
C LYS A 44 4.92 26.25 -10.71
N LEU A 45 3.77 26.57 -11.29
CA LEU A 45 2.65 25.62 -11.38
C LEU A 45 3.01 24.50 -12.35
N GLY A 46 3.13 23.28 -11.86
CA GLY A 46 3.40 22.08 -12.66
C GLY A 46 2.12 21.35 -13.07
N GLY A 47 1.10 21.39 -12.24
CA GLY A 47 -0.16 20.69 -12.55
C GLY A 47 -1.14 20.63 -11.40
N PHE A 48 -2.20 19.85 -11.66
CA PHE A 48 -3.25 19.56 -10.70
C PHE A 48 -3.46 18.06 -10.58
N TYR A 49 -3.90 17.62 -9.40
CA TYR A 49 -4.27 16.23 -9.18
C TYR A 49 -5.43 16.10 -8.20
N THR A 50 -6.12 15.00 -8.32
CA THR A 50 -7.07 14.53 -7.31
C THR A 50 -6.73 13.11 -6.87
N HIS A 51 -7.36 12.62 -5.81
CA HIS A 51 -7.24 11.23 -5.37
C HIS A 51 -8.63 10.64 -5.22
N PHE A 52 -8.89 9.53 -5.90
CA PHE A 52 -10.18 8.85 -5.83
C PHE A 52 -10.33 8.11 -4.50
N ARG A 53 -11.50 8.29 -3.84
CA ARG A 53 -11.80 7.68 -2.55
C ARG A 53 -12.30 6.24 -2.65
N ALA A 54 -12.95 5.90 -3.75
CA ALA A 54 -13.65 4.63 -3.96
C ALA A 54 -13.32 4.00 -5.31
N SER A 55 -12.06 4.15 -5.78
CA SER A 55 -11.62 3.51 -7.02
C SER A 55 -11.47 1.99 -6.88
N ASP A 56 -11.29 1.51 -5.67
CA ASP A 56 -11.13 0.12 -5.25
C ASP A 56 -12.43 -0.53 -4.76
N GLU A 57 -13.54 0.20 -4.80
CA GLU A 57 -14.87 -0.27 -4.41
C GLU A 57 -15.84 -0.30 -5.59
N ILE A 58 -16.75 -1.28 -5.62
CA ILE A 58 -17.82 -1.32 -6.60
C ILE A 58 -18.93 -0.37 -6.16
N GLY A 59 -19.09 0.75 -6.88
CA GLY A 59 -20.09 1.78 -6.56
C GLY A 59 -20.08 2.93 -7.54
N SER A 60 -21.04 3.85 -7.37
CA SER A 60 -21.20 5.04 -8.20
C SER A 60 -20.22 6.17 -7.85
N ASP A 61 -19.70 6.20 -6.63
CA ASP A 61 -18.84 7.27 -6.12
C ASP A 61 -17.62 7.55 -7.00
N PHE A 62 -16.99 6.51 -7.53
CA PHE A 62 -15.89 6.65 -8.48
C PHE A 62 -16.27 7.45 -9.72
N PHE A 63 -17.43 7.15 -10.30
CA PHE A 63 -17.91 7.83 -11.52
C PHE A 63 -18.32 9.28 -11.24
N VAL A 64 -18.97 9.54 -10.10
CA VAL A 64 -19.29 10.91 -9.66
C VAL A 64 -18.01 11.73 -9.47
N GLN A 65 -17.02 11.18 -8.76
CA GLN A 65 -15.78 11.88 -8.54
C GLN A 65 -14.97 12.10 -9.83
N ARG A 66 -15.03 11.15 -10.77
CA ARG A 66 -14.43 11.26 -12.10
C ARG A 66 -15.05 12.40 -12.91
N GLU A 67 -16.37 12.57 -12.83
CA GLU A 67 -17.06 13.69 -13.49
C GLU A 67 -16.72 15.03 -12.83
N ASN A 68 -16.67 15.10 -11.51
CA ASN A 68 -16.20 16.29 -10.79
C ASN A 68 -14.77 16.69 -11.20
N TRP A 69 -13.88 15.72 -11.35
CA TRP A 69 -12.52 15.95 -11.83
C TRP A 69 -12.49 16.46 -13.27
N ARG A 70 -13.29 15.87 -14.15
CA ARG A 70 -13.41 16.30 -15.55
C ARG A 70 -13.84 17.75 -15.66
N ASN A 71 -14.89 18.15 -14.91
CA ASN A 71 -15.41 19.51 -14.89
C ASN A 71 -14.37 20.50 -14.35
N PHE A 72 -13.66 20.14 -13.26
CA PHE A 72 -12.54 20.92 -12.76
C PHE A 72 -11.45 21.08 -13.82
N LYS A 73 -11.05 20.00 -14.50
CA LYS A 73 -10.00 20.02 -15.52
C LYS A 73 -10.30 20.99 -16.66
N ILE A 74 -11.52 20.98 -17.18
CA ILE A 74 -11.96 21.91 -18.24
C ILE A 74 -11.81 23.37 -17.78
N SER A 75 -12.27 23.68 -16.58
CA SER A 75 -12.17 25.02 -16.01
C SER A 75 -10.71 25.45 -15.80
N ALA A 76 -9.90 24.56 -15.22
CA ALA A 76 -8.49 24.81 -14.93
C ALA A 76 -7.66 25.01 -16.21
N GLN A 77 -7.88 24.20 -17.26
CA GLN A 77 -7.20 24.33 -18.55
C GLN A 77 -7.43 25.69 -19.15
N LYS A 78 -8.70 26.15 -19.18
CA LYS A 78 -9.06 27.47 -19.72
C LYS A 78 -8.38 28.61 -18.96
N LYS A 79 -8.44 28.58 -17.62
CA LYS A 79 -7.84 29.63 -16.77
C LYS A 79 -6.32 29.63 -16.85
N CYS A 80 -5.69 28.47 -16.80
CA CYS A 80 -4.22 28.33 -16.89
C CYS A 80 -3.71 28.82 -18.24
N LYS A 81 -4.37 28.48 -19.34
CA LYS A 81 -4.01 28.97 -20.68
C LYS A 81 -4.03 30.51 -20.75
N ASN A 82 -5.09 31.13 -20.23
CA ASN A 82 -5.21 32.59 -20.19
C ASN A 82 -4.12 33.27 -19.35
N LEU A 83 -3.61 32.56 -18.34
CA LEU A 83 -2.58 33.05 -17.44
C LEU A 83 -1.14 32.64 -17.86
N GLY A 84 -0.99 31.92 -18.97
CA GLY A 84 0.30 31.46 -19.49
C GLY A 84 0.92 30.29 -18.71
N PHE A 85 0.13 29.56 -17.93
CA PHE A 85 0.60 28.34 -17.27
C PHE A 85 0.45 27.12 -18.19
N ASN A 86 1.53 26.35 -18.33
CA ASN A 86 1.50 25.02 -18.93
C ASN A 86 1.42 23.98 -17.81
N VAL A 87 0.29 23.28 -17.70
CA VAL A 87 -0.03 22.39 -16.58
C VAL A 87 -0.38 20.99 -17.05
N VAL A 88 -0.06 19.99 -16.23
CA VAL A 88 -0.45 18.60 -16.43
C VAL A 88 -1.50 18.18 -15.39
N PHE A 89 -2.26 17.14 -15.71
CA PHE A 89 -3.35 16.62 -14.89
C PHE A 89 -3.12 15.14 -14.58
N HIS A 90 -3.40 14.74 -13.34
CA HIS A 90 -3.31 13.32 -12.94
C HIS A 90 -4.26 12.96 -11.80
N SER A 91 -5.10 11.98 -12.03
CA SER A 91 -6.10 11.52 -11.06
C SER A 91 -5.95 10.04 -10.70
N CYS A 92 -5.64 9.19 -11.67
CA CYS A 92 -5.69 7.75 -11.50
C CYS A 92 -4.61 7.22 -10.54
N ASN A 93 -5.05 6.44 -9.56
CA ASN A 93 -4.25 5.48 -8.80
C ASN A 93 -4.32 4.10 -9.49
N SER A 94 -3.71 3.07 -8.90
CA SER A 94 -3.70 1.72 -9.48
C SER A 94 -5.10 1.18 -9.79
N ALA A 95 -6.04 1.25 -8.85
CA ALA A 95 -7.40 0.75 -9.03
C ALA A 95 -8.20 1.56 -10.06
N ALA A 96 -7.99 2.88 -10.12
CA ALA A 96 -8.68 3.73 -11.10
C ALA A 96 -8.23 3.43 -12.55
N ILE A 97 -6.99 3.00 -12.76
CA ILE A 97 -6.51 2.58 -14.09
C ILE A 97 -7.32 1.38 -14.58
N GLU A 98 -7.58 0.39 -13.74
CA GLU A 98 -8.37 -0.79 -14.08
C GLU A 98 -9.79 -0.46 -14.53
N ARG A 99 -10.38 0.59 -13.93
CA ARG A 99 -11.78 1.01 -14.18
C ARG A 99 -11.92 2.08 -15.25
N SER A 100 -10.82 2.51 -15.85
CA SER A 100 -10.80 3.57 -16.84
C SER A 100 -10.69 2.98 -18.24
N GLU A 101 -11.76 3.00 -19.02
CA GLU A 101 -11.75 2.61 -20.42
C GLU A 101 -10.89 3.55 -21.26
N GLU A 102 -10.89 4.85 -20.92
CA GLU A 102 -10.08 5.87 -21.53
C GLU A 102 -9.27 6.64 -20.48
N PHE A 103 -7.98 6.71 -20.69
CA PHE A 103 -7.07 7.49 -19.87
C PHE A 103 -6.91 8.89 -20.46
N SER A 104 -7.58 9.87 -19.86
CA SER A 104 -7.65 11.25 -20.36
C SER A 104 -6.71 12.23 -19.63
N ASP A 105 -5.95 11.76 -18.68
CA ASP A 105 -4.96 12.53 -17.93
C ASP A 105 -3.56 12.36 -18.53
N ASP A 106 -2.61 13.24 -18.16
CA ASP A 106 -1.26 13.20 -18.70
C ASP A 106 -0.45 12.02 -18.16
N PHE A 107 -0.71 11.57 -16.91
CA PHE A 107 -0.11 10.38 -16.30
C PHE A 107 -0.92 9.85 -15.10
N ALA A 108 -0.58 8.63 -14.67
CA ALA A 108 -1.14 8.00 -13.48
C ALA A 108 -0.12 7.90 -12.35
N ARG A 109 -0.61 7.69 -11.12
CA ARG A 109 0.21 7.43 -9.93
C ARG A 109 0.04 5.99 -9.50
N VAL A 110 0.95 5.15 -9.93
CA VAL A 110 0.90 3.71 -9.70
C VAL A 110 1.57 3.38 -8.36
N GLY A 111 0.84 2.72 -7.48
CA GLY A 111 1.32 2.21 -6.19
C GLY A 111 1.22 0.67 -6.14
N MET A 112 0.06 0.15 -5.78
CA MET A 112 -0.17 -1.29 -5.61
C MET A 112 0.17 -2.13 -6.84
N ALA A 113 -0.18 -1.65 -8.03
CA ALA A 113 0.04 -2.38 -9.27
C ALA A 113 1.53 -2.66 -9.56
N GLN A 114 2.47 -1.81 -9.12
CA GLN A 114 3.90 -2.07 -9.26
C GLN A 114 4.38 -3.25 -8.40
N PHE A 115 3.62 -3.62 -7.35
CA PHE A 115 3.88 -4.81 -6.54
C PHE A 115 3.14 -6.05 -7.05
N GLY A 116 2.41 -5.94 -8.16
CA GLY A 116 1.69 -7.04 -8.77
C GLY A 116 0.28 -7.26 -8.22
N TYR A 117 -0.30 -6.26 -7.54
CA TYR A 117 -1.65 -6.35 -6.98
C TYR A 117 -2.64 -5.44 -7.70
N PHE A 118 -3.75 -6.04 -8.14
CA PHE A 118 -4.91 -5.37 -8.70
C PHE A 118 -6.17 -5.73 -7.93
N GLN A 119 -7.17 -4.86 -8.00
CA GLN A 119 -8.42 -5.00 -7.22
C GLN A 119 -9.49 -5.80 -7.97
N PHE A 120 -9.66 -5.57 -9.27
CA PHE A 120 -10.82 -6.05 -10.01
C PHE A 120 -10.51 -6.99 -11.15
N SER A 121 -9.32 -7.02 -11.69
CA SER A 121 -9.07 -7.67 -12.96
C SER A 121 -7.72 -8.38 -13.02
N GLU A 122 -7.73 -9.60 -13.52
CA GLU A 122 -6.53 -10.33 -13.91
C GLU A 122 -6.09 -10.02 -15.36
N ILE A 123 -6.79 -9.11 -16.05
CA ILE A 123 -6.55 -8.79 -17.47
C ILE A 123 -5.09 -8.41 -17.75
N LEU A 124 -4.46 -7.70 -16.82
CA LEU A 124 -3.06 -7.28 -16.97
C LEU A 124 -2.04 -8.37 -16.60
N GLY A 125 -2.49 -9.54 -16.15
CA GLY A 125 -1.62 -10.66 -15.82
C GLY A 125 -0.56 -10.35 -14.77
N LEU A 126 -0.79 -9.38 -13.90
CA LEU A 126 0.17 -8.98 -12.87
C LEU A 126 0.32 -10.09 -11.83
N LYS A 127 1.55 -10.30 -11.40
CA LYS A 127 1.90 -11.28 -10.37
C LYS A 127 2.59 -10.57 -9.20
N PRO A 128 2.36 -11.01 -7.94
CA PRO A 128 3.14 -10.53 -6.81
C PRO A 128 4.63 -10.60 -7.09
N VAL A 129 5.34 -9.50 -6.87
CA VAL A 129 6.78 -9.40 -7.18
C VAL A 129 7.67 -9.47 -5.94
N LEU A 130 7.05 -9.53 -4.74
CA LEU A 130 7.76 -9.58 -3.48
C LEU A 130 7.46 -10.91 -2.76
N SER A 131 8.52 -11.63 -2.42
CA SER A 131 8.47 -12.78 -1.52
C SER A 131 9.31 -12.51 -0.29
N LEU A 132 8.83 -12.89 0.89
CA LEU A 132 9.52 -12.72 2.16
C LEU A 132 9.98 -14.08 2.67
N TYR A 133 11.23 -14.14 3.09
CA TYR A 133 11.84 -15.36 3.62
C TYR A 133 12.44 -15.09 5.01
N ALA A 134 12.48 -16.14 5.84
CA ALA A 134 13.14 -16.15 7.14
C ALA A 134 14.13 -17.31 7.21
N ASP A 135 15.27 -17.09 7.86
CA ASP A 135 16.30 -18.10 8.06
C ASP A 135 16.12 -18.78 9.42
N ARG A 136 16.47 -20.07 9.50
CA ARG A 136 16.33 -20.85 10.72
C ARG A 136 17.41 -20.47 11.74
N ILE A 137 16.98 -20.12 12.95
CA ILE A 137 17.88 -19.86 14.09
C ILE A 137 18.17 -21.14 14.86
N SER A 138 17.15 -21.96 15.11
CA SER A 138 17.27 -23.17 15.92
C SER A 138 16.18 -24.19 15.58
N SER A 139 16.43 -25.46 15.92
CA SER A 139 15.45 -26.54 15.86
C SER A 139 15.43 -27.31 17.14
N ARG A 140 14.29 -27.89 17.48
CA ARG A 140 14.14 -28.82 18.63
C ARG A 140 12.97 -29.76 18.46
N LEU A 141 13.08 -30.92 19.05
CA LEU A 141 11.95 -31.83 19.17
C LEU A 141 11.07 -31.36 20.33
N LEU A 142 9.81 -30.99 20.01
CA LEU A 142 8.78 -30.68 20.98
C LEU A 142 8.00 -31.97 21.26
N LYS A 143 7.95 -32.44 22.51
CA LYS A 143 7.24 -33.64 22.88
C LYS A 143 5.73 -33.38 22.94
N LYS A 144 4.96 -34.45 22.77
CA LYS A 144 3.50 -34.39 22.97
C LYS A 144 3.13 -33.75 24.29
N GLY A 145 2.23 -32.76 24.27
CA GLY A 145 1.79 -32.01 25.45
C GLY A 145 2.68 -30.84 25.83
N GLU A 146 3.90 -30.72 25.29
CA GLU A 146 4.74 -29.53 25.50
C GLU A 146 4.18 -28.34 24.71
N ARG A 147 4.50 -27.14 25.21
CA ARG A 147 3.96 -25.89 24.69
C ARG A 147 5.05 -24.96 24.16
N VAL A 148 4.75 -24.18 23.13
CA VAL A 148 5.69 -23.26 22.51
C VAL A 148 5.24 -21.79 22.63
N GLY A 149 6.21 -20.92 22.85
CA GLY A 149 6.07 -19.48 22.80
C GLY A 149 5.36 -18.84 24.00
N TYR A 150 5.11 -17.55 23.89
CA TYR A 150 4.48 -16.77 24.95
C TYR A 150 3.07 -17.25 25.30
N GLY A 151 2.86 -17.55 26.59
CA GLY A 151 1.60 -18.04 27.12
C GLY A 151 1.27 -19.47 26.72
N GLY A 152 2.19 -20.21 26.08
CA GLY A 152 2.03 -21.61 25.71
C GLY A 152 0.74 -21.86 24.90
N VAL A 153 0.40 -20.99 23.97
CA VAL A 153 -0.88 -21.03 23.24
C VAL A 153 -0.98 -22.26 22.32
N PHE A 154 0.16 -22.71 21.78
CA PHE A 154 0.22 -23.95 21.02
C PHE A 154 0.75 -25.07 21.91
N GLU A 155 0.02 -26.19 21.94
CA GLU A 155 0.40 -27.44 22.59
C GLU A 155 0.61 -28.52 21.52
N ALA A 156 1.72 -29.24 21.61
CA ALA A 156 2.07 -30.27 20.65
C ALA A 156 1.13 -31.48 20.75
N PRO A 157 0.38 -31.82 19.68
CA PRO A 157 -0.52 -32.98 19.67
C PRO A 157 0.22 -34.32 19.62
N CYS A 158 1.45 -34.32 19.19
CA CYS A 158 2.39 -35.43 19.12
C CYS A 158 3.81 -34.90 19.20
N ASP A 159 4.80 -35.79 19.24
CA ASP A 159 6.19 -35.40 19.07
C ASP A 159 6.39 -34.77 17.70
N ILE A 160 6.90 -33.51 17.65
CA ILE A 160 7.04 -32.72 16.44
C ILE A 160 8.35 -31.96 16.42
N LEU A 161 9.11 -32.02 15.33
CA LEU A 161 10.27 -31.17 15.12
C LEU A 161 9.80 -29.77 14.75
N ILE A 162 10.16 -28.78 15.56
CA ILE A 162 9.87 -27.38 15.32
C ILE A 162 11.15 -26.60 15.11
N SER A 163 11.03 -25.51 14.34
CA SER A 163 12.12 -24.55 14.13
C SER A 163 11.68 -23.15 14.48
N THR A 164 12.63 -22.36 14.96
CA THR A 164 12.50 -20.91 15.17
C THR A 164 13.19 -20.20 14.02
N TYR A 165 12.52 -19.22 13.43
CA TYR A 165 12.97 -18.44 12.28
C TYR A 165 13.14 -16.97 12.66
N ASP A 166 14.15 -16.29 12.08
CA ASP A 166 14.65 -14.96 12.41
C ASP A 166 13.84 -13.80 11.87
N LEU A 167 12.51 -13.86 12.00
CA LEU A 167 11.64 -12.78 11.56
C LEU A 167 10.45 -12.64 12.51
N GLY A 168 10.18 -11.42 12.96
CA GLY A 168 9.09 -11.14 13.88
C GLY A 168 8.36 -9.83 13.62
N TYR A 169 7.57 -9.38 14.59
CA TYR A 169 6.82 -8.14 14.43
C TYR A 169 7.70 -6.87 14.50
N GLY A 170 8.90 -6.96 15.06
CA GLY A 170 9.91 -5.90 15.00
C GLY A 170 10.46 -5.66 13.60
N ASP A 171 10.37 -6.66 12.73
CA ASP A 171 10.75 -6.56 11.31
C ASP A 171 9.61 -6.04 10.43
N GLY A 172 8.51 -5.64 11.03
CA GLY A 172 7.36 -5.05 10.34
C GLY A 172 6.23 -6.01 10.03
N LEU A 173 6.31 -7.28 10.43
CA LEU A 173 5.17 -8.18 10.35
C LEU A 173 4.07 -7.77 11.33
N LEU A 174 2.82 -8.02 10.97
CA LEU A 174 1.72 -7.89 11.92
C LEU A 174 1.80 -9.01 12.96
N ARG A 175 1.67 -8.66 14.23
CA ARG A 175 1.86 -9.61 15.33
C ARG A 175 0.80 -10.69 15.34
N TYR A 176 1.19 -11.92 15.01
CA TYR A 176 0.32 -13.08 15.18
C TYR A 176 0.14 -13.42 16.67
N ASN A 177 -1.10 -13.51 17.13
CA ASN A 177 -1.44 -13.72 18.54
C ASN A 177 -1.60 -15.21 18.92
N GLY A 178 -1.32 -16.13 18.00
CA GLY A 178 -1.43 -17.57 18.18
C GLY A 178 -2.84 -18.11 17.96
N LYS A 179 -3.80 -17.30 17.47
CA LYS A 179 -5.18 -17.71 17.20
C LYS A 179 -5.50 -17.59 15.72
N GLY A 180 -6.29 -18.53 15.21
CA GLY A 180 -6.65 -18.59 13.80
C GLY A 180 -5.66 -19.42 12.97
N ASP A 181 -5.84 -19.41 11.66
CA ASP A 181 -5.09 -20.24 10.72
C ASP A 181 -4.23 -19.36 9.79
N LEU A 182 -3.20 -18.72 10.36
CA LEU A 182 -2.21 -18.00 9.59
C LEU A 182 -1.16 -18.98 9.06
N ARG A 183 -0.99 -19.01 7.74
CA ARG A 183 -0.07 -19.90 7.06
C ARG A 183 1.09 -19.15 6.42
N LEU A 184 2.22 -19.84 6.42
CA LEU A 184 3.42 -19.46 5.67
C LEU A 184 3.26 -19.80 4.18
N GLY A 185 4.14 -19.31 3.33
CA GLY A 185 4.12 -19.59 1.89
C GLY A 185 4.31 -21.08 1.53
N ASN A 186 4.88 -21.88 2.41
CA ASN A 186 4.96 -23.33 2.30
C ASN A 186 3.74 -24.08 2.88
N ASN A 187 2.68 -23.36 3.22
CA ASN A 187 1.45 -23.86 3.82
C ASN A 187 1.56 -24.38 5.28
N GLU A 188 2.72 -24.30 5.93
CA GLU A 188 2.87 -24.60 7.34
C GLU A 188 2.30 -23.47 8.23
N LYS A 189 1.94 -23.81 9.48
CA LYS A 189 1.39 -22.84 10.44
C LYS A 189 2.46 -22.20 11.28
N ILE A 190 2.24 -20.95 11.66
CA ILE A 190 2.98 -20.35 12.79
C ILE A 190 2.45 -20.98 14.08
N LEU A 191 3.35 -21.49 14.90
CA LEU A 191 3.04 -22.19 16.15
C LEU A 191 3.19 -21.25 17.35
N GLY A 192 2.08 -21.02 18.06
CA GLY A 192 2.04 -20.09 19.19
C GLY A 192 2.11 -18.62 18.76
N LYS A 193 2.42 -17.72 19.70
CA LYS A 193 2.50 -16.27 19.44
C LYS A 193 3.83 -15.91 18.80
N MET A 194 3.79 -15.00 17.83
CA MET A 194 4.99 -14.40 17.25
C MET A 194 5.71 -13.52 18.26
N SER A 195 7.04 -13.62 18.31
CA SER A 195 7.94 -12.77 19.08
C SER A 195 8.32 -11.50 18.31
N MET A 196 9.10 -10.62 18.95
CA MET A 196 9.55 -9.36 18.33
C MET A 196 10.41 -9.63 17.08
N ASP A 197 11.31 -10.61 17.20
CA ASP A 197 12.37 -10.92 16.24
C ASP A 197 12.31 -12.36 15.69
N SER A 198 11.28 -13.13 16.05
CA SER A 198 11.20 -14.53 15.64
C SER A 198 9.79 -15.12 15.72
N PHE A 199 9.58 -16.20 14.99
CA PHE A 199 8.40 -17.06 15.09
C PHE A 199 8.80 -18.54 15.06
N ALA A 200 7.94 -19.40 15.60
CA ALA A 200 8.09 -20.84 15.52
C ALA A 200 7.16 -21.44 14.47
N SER A 201 7.61 -22.47 13.76
CA SER A 201 6.83 -23.27 12.84
C SER A 201 7.29 -24.73 12.92
N LYS A 202 6.54 -25.66 12.29
CA LYS A 202 7.08 -26.98 12.00
C LYS A 202 8.34 -26.81 11.16
N ASP A 203 9.33 -27.68 11.39
CA ASP A 203 10.59 -27.59 10.67
C ASP A 203 10.38 -27.68 9.14
N ALA A 204 10.88 -26.67 8.43
CA ALA A 204 10.77 -26.53 6.99
C ALA A 204 12.14 -26.28 6.31
N GLY A 205 13.25 -26.65 7.00
CA GLY A 205 14.62 -26.49 6.53
C GLY A 205 15.26 -25.17 6.97
N GLU A 206 16.41 -24.87 6.37
CA GLU A 206 17.25 -23.71 6.73
C GLU A 206 16.59 -22.36 6.44
N ARG A 207 15.68 -22.32 5.46
CA ARG A 207 14.96 -21.12 5.05
C ARG A 207 13.50 -21.43 4.73
N VAL A 208 12.59 -20.61 5.23
CA VAL A 208 11.16 -20.75 4.97
C VAL A 208 10.63 -19.52 4.22
N CYS A 209 9.74 -19.74 3.24
CA CYS A 209 8.95 -18.67 2.65
C CYS A 209 7.86 -18.24 3.63
N VAL A 210 7.94 -17.01 4.12
CA VAL A 210 6.92 -16.44 5.01
C VAL A 210 5.66 -16.13 4.22
N PHE A 211 5.81 -15.45 3.09
CA PHE A 211 4.80 -15.31 2.05
C PHE A 211 5.44 -14.94 0.71
N ASP A 212 4.81 -15.35 -0.36
CA ASP A 212 5.05 -14.93 -1.75
C ASP A 212 3.84 -14.17 -2.31
N ASP A 213 2.75 -14.14 -1.55
CA ASP A 213 1.54 -13.37 -1.81
C ASP A 213 1.03 -12.73 -0.52
N ALA A 214 1.13 -11.40 -0.44
CA ALA A 214 0.69 -10.65 0.75
C ALA A 214 -0.82 -10.73 1.01
N ARG A 215 -1.65 -11.15 0.03
CA ARG A 215 -3.11 -11.30 0.18
C ARG A 215 -3.49 -12.27 1.28
N VAL A 216 -2.72 -13.33 1.49
CA VAL A 216 -2.96 -14.31 2.56
C VAL A 216 -2.91 -13.64 3.92
N TRP A 217 -1.87 -12.85 4.15
CA TRP A 217 -1.66 -12.11 5.40
C TRP A 217 -2.64 -10.95 5.55
N ALA A 218 -2.90 -10.21 4.47
CA ALA A 218 -3.84 -9.10 4.46
C ALA A 218 -5.26 -9.58 4.86
N ARG A 219 -5.74 -10.65 4.28
CA ARG A 219 -7.05 -11.26 4.62
C ARG A 219 -7.09 -11.72 6.08
N PHE A 220 -6.04 -12.39 6.55
CA PHE A 220 -5.98 -12.88 7.93
C PHE A 220 -6.06 -11.74 8.95
N PHE A 221 -5.36 -10.63 8.70
CA PHE A 221 -5.33 -9.48 9.59
C PHE A 221 -6.41 -8.43 9.29
N ASN A 222 -7.31 -8.71 8.35
CA ASN A 222 -8.36 -7.79 7.90
C ASN A 222 -7.82 -6.41 7.51
N THR A 223 -6.81 -6.40 6.65
CA THR A 223 -6.17 -5.19 6.12
C THR A 223 -5.90 -5.35 4.62
N ILE A 224 -5.17 -4.41 4.04
CA ILE A 224 -4.80 -4.40 2.62
C ILE A 224 -3.35 -4.89 2.42
N GLU A 225 -3.07 -5.44 1.23
CA GLU A 225 -1.73 -5.93 0.87
C GLU A 225 -0.67 -4.85 1.02
N TYR A 226 -1.04 -3.60 0.72
CA TYR A 226 -0.11 -2.47 0.80
C TYR A 226 0.38 -2.23 2.23
N GLU A 227 -0.47 -2.42 3.24
CA GLU A 227 -0.05 -2.32 4.63
C GLU A 227 0.96 -3.40 4.99
N ILE A 228 0.74 -4.65 4.56
CA ILE A 228 1.69 -5.75 4.77
C ILE A 228 3.05 -5.40 4.16
N LEU A 229 3.06 -4.88 2.92
CA LEU A 229 4.31 -4.62 2.19
C LEU A 229 5.08 -3.40 2.73
N VAL A 230 4.39 -2.28 3.01
CA VAL A 230 5.06 -1.03 3.42
C VAL A 230 5.55 -1.04 4.86
N LYS A 231 5.02 -1.94 5.69
CA LYS A 231 5.47 -2.11 7.08
C LYS A 231 6.78 -2.89 7.19
N LEU A 232 7.16 -3.66 6.18
CA LEU A 232 8.40 -4.42 6.22
C LEU A 232 9.61 -3.51 6.45
N SER A 233 10.40 -3.83 7.47
CA SER A 233 11.57 -3.05 7.88
C SER A 233 12.52 -2.80 6.72
N ALA A 234 13.09 -1.60 6.66
CA ALA A 234 14.14 -1.28 5.71
C ALA A 234 15.43 -2.10 5.94
N ASN A 235 15.61 -2.65 7.15
CA ASN A 235 16.77 -3.45 7.52
C ASN A 235 16.73 -4.88 6.97
N ILE A 236 15.57 -5.37 6.54
CA ILE A 236 15.49 -6.69 5.90
C ILE A 236 16.29 -6.65 4.60
N LYS A 237 17.22 -7.59 4.45
CA LYS A 237 18.04 -7.73 3.24
C LYS A 237 17.14 -7.97 2.02
N ARG A 238 17.31 -7.17 0.99
CA ARG A 238 16.60 -7.30 -0.27
C ARG A 238 17.51 -7.83 -1.37
N THR A 239 17.02 -8.81 -2.12
CA THR A 239 17.68 -9.34 -3.31
C THR A 239 16.72 -9.28 -4.49
N VAL A 240 17.20 -8.84 -5.63
CA VAL A 240 16.46 -8.88 -6.90
C VAL A 240 16.82 -10.17 -7.60
N LYS A 241 15.80 -10.89 -8.08
CA LYS A 241 15.96 -12.13 -8.87
C LYS A 241 15.81 -11.85 -10.36
#